data_ea30d282a18a2cd30180f1bd4f743e58
#
_entry.id   ea30d282a18a2cd30180f1bd4f743e58
#
_cell.length_a   1.000
_cell.length_b   1.000
_cell.length_c   1.000
_cell.angle_alpha   90.00
_cell.angle_beta   90.00
_cell.angle_gamma   90.00
#
_symmetry.space_group_name_H-M   'P 1'
#
loop_
_entity.id
_entity.type
_entity.pdbx_description
1 polymer ?
#
loop_
_entity_poly.entity_id
_entity_poly.type
_entity_poly.pdbx_seq_one_letter_code
_entity_poly.pdbx_strand_id
1 'polypeptide(L)'
;MIKHWINGREVESKDVFVNYNPATGEAIGEVASGGAEEVEQAVAAAKEAFPKWAGTPAKERARLMRKLGELIEQNVPHLAELETLDTGLPIHQTKNVLIPRASHNFDFFAEVCTRMDGHSYPVDDQMLNYTLYQPVGVCALVSPWNVPFMTATWKTAPCLALGNTAVLKMSELSPLTANELGRLAVEAGIPKGVLNVIQGYGATAGDALVRHPDVRAISFTGGTATGKKIMQTAGLKKYSMELGGKSPVLIFEDADLERALDAALFTIFSLNGERCTAGSRIFIQESVYPQFVAEFAARAKRLIVGDPQDPKTQVGSMITQAHYDKVTGYIKIGLEEGATLLAGGLERPANLAAHLSKGQFIQPTVFADVNNSMRIAQEEIFGPVVCLIPFKDEAEALQLANDTEYGLASYIWTQDIGKAHRLAYGIEAGMVFINSQNVRDLRQPFGGVKGSGTGREGGQYSFEVFAEIKNVCISMGSHHIPRWGV
;
A
#
# COMPACT_ATOMS: atom_id res chain seq x y z
N MET A 1 -19.95 -16.52 -9.15
CA MET A 1 -19.05 -16.92 -8.05
C MET A 1 -17.61 -16.61 -8.44
N ILE A 2 -16.89 -15.89 -7.59
CA ILE A 2 -15.47 -15.57 -7.76
C ILE A 2 -14.67 -16.74 -7.18
N LYS A 3 -13.75 -17.30 -7.96
CA LYS A 3 -12.98 -18.51 -7.61
C LYS A 3 -11.52 -18.17 -7.30
N HIS A 4 -10.75 -19.15 -6.88
CA HIS A 4 -9.29 -19.03 -6.85
C HIS A 4 -8.72 -19.19 -8.26
N TRP A 5 -7.53 -18.64 -8.49
CA TRP A 5 -6.67 -18.97 -9.63
C TRP A 5 -5.47 -19.76 -9.14
N ILE A 6 -5.47 -21.08 -9.31
CA ILE A 6 -4.38 -21.97 -8.88
C ILE A 6 -3.89 -22.76 -10.07
N ASN A 7 -2.58 -22.76 -10.30
CA ASN A 7 -1.93 -23.46 -11.40
C ASN A 7 -2.54 -23.12 -12.77
N GLY A 8 -2.85 -21.84 -13.00
CA GLY A 8 -3.37 -21.30 -14.25
C GLY A 8 -4.82 -21.71 -14.58
N ARG A 9 -5.61 -22.08 -13.59
CA ARG A 9 -7.04 -22.42 -13.73
C ARG A 9 -7.86 -21.96 -12.55
N GLU A 10 -9.16 -21.80 -12.76
CA GLU A 10 -10.11 -21.55 -11.68
C GLU A 10 -10.27 -22.81 -10.79
N VAL A 11 -10.33 -22.57 -9.48
CA VAL A 11 -10.54 -23.60 -8.44
C VAL A 11 -11.61 -23.10 -7.47
N GLU A 12 -12.56 -23.96 -7.15
CA GLU A 12 -13.64 -23.71 -6.20
C GLU A 12 -13.22 -24.13 -4.78
N SER A 13 -13.85 -23.54 -3.76
CA SER A 13 -13.81 -24.02 -2.38
C SER A 13 -15.19 -24.60 -1.99
N LYS A 14 -15.21 -25.40 -0.93
CA LYS A 14 -16.45 -25.92 -0.33
C LYS A 14 -17.26 -24.80 0.30
N ASP A 15 -16.57 -23.85 0.94
CA ASP A 15 -17.15 -22.72 1.63
C ASP A 15 -17.09 -21.47 0.75
N VAL A 16 -18.07 -20.59 0.92
CA VAL A 16 -18.16 -19.30 0.23
C VAL A 16 -18.51 -18.21 1.22
N PHE A 17 -18.21 -16.96 0.85
CA PHE A 17 -18.75 -15.79 1.52
C PHE A 17 -19.33 -14.83 0.48
N VAL A 18 -20.21 -13.94 0.93
CA VAL A 18 -20.85 -12.95 0.05
C VAL A 18 -20.03 -11.67 0.07
N ASN A 19 -19.74 -11.13 -1.11
CA ASN A 19 -19.17 -9.82 -1.29
C ASN A 19 -20.29 -8.78 -1.50
N TYR A 20 -20.14 -7.59 -0.94
CA TYR A 20 -21.16 -6.53 -0.95
C TYR A 20 -20.61 -5.23 -1.53
N ASN A 21 -21.45 -4.53 -2.29
CA ASN A 21 -21.19 -3.16 -2.70
C ASN A 21 -21.32 -2.23 -1.49
N PRO A 22 -20.24 -1.56 -1.04
CA PRO A 22 -20.27 -0.72 0.15
C PRO A 22 -21.14 0.55 -0.01
N ALA A 23 -21.39 0.98 -1.26
CA ALA A 23 -22.21 2.17 -1.53
C ALA A 23 -23.72 1.89 -1.45
N THR A 24 -24.16 0.68 -1.79
CA THR A 24 -25.58 0.31 -1.82
C THR A 24 -25.98 -0.71 -0.76
N GLY A 25 -25.01 -1.45 -0.21
CA GLY A 25 -25.25 -2.58 0.69
C GLY A 25 -25.82 -3.83 -0.02
N GLU A 26 -25.84 -3.84 -1.35
CA GLU A 26 -26.32 -4.97 -2.15
C GLU A 26 -25.22 -6.04 -2.33
N ALA A 27 -25.64 -7.30 -2.38
CA ALA A 27 -24.74 -8.41 -2.68
C ALA A 27 -24.23 -8.32 -4.12
N ILE A 28 -22.90 -8.33 -4.32
CA ILE A 28 -22.27 -8.40 -5.64
C ILE A 28 -22.24 -9.86 -6.11
N GLY A 29 -21.93 -10.80 -5.21
CA GLY A 29 -21.86 -12.21 -5.53
C GLY A 29 -21.13 -13.03 -4.47
N GLU A 30 -21.08 -14.33 -4.71
CA GLU A 30 -20.36 -15.28 -3.87
C GLU A 30 -18.88 -15.35 -4.25
N VAL A 31 -18.03 -15.52 -3.24
CA VAL A 31 -16.58 -15.65 -3.35
C VAL A 31 -16.14 -16.93 -2.66
N ALA A 32 -15.27 -17.70 -3.28
CA ALA A 32 -14.67 -18.89 -2.71
C ALA A 32 -13.93 -18.55 -1.40
N SER A 33 -14.16 -19.31 -0.33
CA SER A 33 -13.53 -19.12 0.97
C SER A 33 -12.46 -20.16 1.20
N GLY A 34 -11.24 -19.89 0.71
CA GLY A 34 -10.10 -20.77 0.88
C GLY A 34 -9.59 -20.86 2.32
N GLY A 35 -8.99 -22.00 2.61
CA GLY A 35 -8.32 -22.31 3.87
C GLY A 35 -6.94 -22.91 3.65
N ALA A 36 -6.50 -23.78 4.56
CA ALA A 36 -5.20 -24.42 4.49
C ALA A 36 -5.04 -25.34 3.26
N GLU A 37 -6.13 -25.96 2.79
CA GLU A 37 -6.09 -26.88 1.64
C GLU A 37 -5.77 -26.13 0.34
N GLU A 38 -6.47 -25.03 0.06
CA GLU A 38 -6.23 -24.22 -1.15
C GLU A 38 -4.88 -23.50 -1.09
N VAL A 39 -4.43 -23.11 0.11
CA VAL A 39 -3.10 -22.56 0.31
C VAL A 39 -2.03 -23.59 -0.02
N GLU A 40 -2.16 -24.85 0.47
CA GLU A 40 -1.23 -25.93 0.16
C GLU A 40 -1.17 -26.19 -1.36
N GLN A 41 -2.32 -26.24 -2.04
CA GLN A 41 -2.39 -26.42 -3.49
C GLN A 41 -1.69 -25.28 -4.24
N ALA A 42 -1.91 -24.03 -3.82
CA ALA A 42 -1.32 -22.85 -4.46
C ALA A 42 0.20 -22.78 -4.23
N VAL A 43 0.67 -23.09 -3.01
CA VAL A 43 2.10 -23.10 -2.69
C VAL A 43 2.81 -24.25 -3.39
N ALA A 44 2.20 -25.43 -3.44
CA ALA A 44 2.75 -26.58 -4.18
C ALA A 44 2.90 -26.26 -5.68
N ALA A 45 1.87 -25.65 -6.31
CA ALA A 45 1.94 -25.20 -7.69
C ALA A 45 3.04 -24.15 -7.92
N ALA A 46 3.17 -23.18 -6.99
CA ALA A 46 4.21 -22.16 -7.04
C ALA A 46 5.62 -22.77 -6.90
N LYS A 47 5.79 -23.73 -6.00
CA LYS A 47 7.06 -24.46 -5.78
C LYS A 47 7.47 -25.29 -7.00
N GLU A 48 6.52 -25.97 -7.63
CA GLU A 48 6.75 -26.73 -8.86
C GLU A 48 7.17 -25.84 -10.03
N ALA A 49 6.52 -24.68 -10.20
CA ALA A 49 6.82 -23.73 -11.27
C ALA A 49 8.15 -22.99 -11.08
N PHE A 50 8.61 -22.82 -9.82
CA PHE A 50 9.72 -21.97 -9.46
C PHE A 50 11.03 -22.25 -10.22
N PRO A 51 11.55 -23.49 -10.30
CA PRO A 51 12.86 -23.74 -10.96
C PRO A 51 12.86 -23.32 -12.43
N LYS A 52 11.76 -23.56 -13.14
CA LYS A 52 11.63 -23.19 -14.55
C LYS A 52 11.53 -21.67 -14.71
N TRP A 53 10.73 -21.00 -13.87
CA TRP A 53 10.56 -19.54 -13.92
C TRP A 53 11.84 -18.81 -13.52
N ALA A 54 12.52 -19.23 -12.46
CA ALA A 54 13.80 -18.72 -12.03
C ALA A 54 14.88 -18.84 -13.11
N GLY A 55 14.89 -19.94 -13.85
CA GLY A 55 15.80 -20.19 -14.97
C GLY A 55 15.38 -19.52 -16.28
N THR A 56 14.19 -18.90 -16.36
CA THR A 56 13.75 -18.19 -17.55
C THR A 56 14.60 -16.93 -17.77
N PRO A 57 15.14 -16.68 -18.97
CA PRO A 57 15.93 -15.49 -19.22
C PRO A 57 15.18 -14.20 -18.87
N ALA A 58 15.86 -13.21 -18.29
CA ALA A 58 15.25 -11.95 -17.85
C ALA A 58 14.49 -11.24 -18.98
N LYS A 59 15.02 -11.29 -20.21
CA LYS A 59 14.37 -10.71 -21.41
C LYS A 59 13.00 -11.37 -21.69
N GLU A 60 12.88 -12.66 -21.48
CA GLU A 60 11.61 -13.39 -21.68
C GLU A 60 10.61 -13.10 -20.54
N ARG A 61 11.07 -13.06 -19.30
CA ARG A 61 10.22 -12.60 -18.18
C ARG A 61 9.70 -11.18 -18.42
N ALA A 62 10.59 -10.26 -18.85
CA ALA A 62 10.22 -8.88 -19.19
C ALA A 62 9.16 -8.82 -20.30
N ARG A 63 9.28 -9.66 -21.34
CA ARG A 63 8.31 -9.73 -22.44
C ARG A 63 6.91 -10.13 -21.93
N LEU A 64 6.83 -11.16 -21.10
CA LEU A 64 5.57 -11.64 -20.53
C LEU A 64 4.96 -10.58 -19.57
N MET A 65 5.78 -9.92 -18.78
CA MET A 65 5.33 -8.87 -17.86
C MET A 65 4.77 -7.65 -18.61
N ARG A 66 5.44 -7.19 -19.69
CA ARG A 66 4.89 -6.12 -20.54
C ARG A 66 3.56 -6.53 -21.15
N LYS A 67 3.45 -7.78 -21.62
CA LYS A 67 2.18 -8.28 -22.14
C LYS A 67 1.06 -8.23 -21.09
N LEU A 68 1.37 -8.56 -19.85
CA LEU A 68 0.39 -8.44 -18.75
C LEU A 68 0.05 -6.96 -18.48
N GLY A 69 1.03 -6.04 -18.48
CA GLY A 69 0.79 -4.60 -18.39
C GLY A 69 -0.12 -4.08 -19.50
N GLU A 70 0.15 -4.45 -20.77
CA GLU A 70 -0.70 -4.11 -21.91
C GLU A 70 -2.14 -4.61 -21.77
N LEU A 71 -2.33 -5.83 -21.28
CA LEU A 71 -3.68 -6.38 -21.05
C LEU A 71 -4.42 -5.63 -19.93
N ILE A 72 -3.71 -5.23 -18.86
CA ILE A 72 -4.29 -4.39 -17.82
C ILE A 72 -4.73 -3.04 -18.41
N GLU A 73 -3.87 -2.39 -19.20
CA GLU A 73 -4.15 -1.11 -19.83
C GLU A 73 -5.38 -1.18 -20.75
N GLN A 74 -5.50 -2.25 -21.54
CA GLN A 74 -6.66 -2.49 -22.41
C GLN A 74 -7.96 -2.72 -21.63
N ASN A 75 -7.86 -3.17 -20.37
CA ASN A 75 -9.00 -3.44 -19.50
C ASN A 75 -9.26 -2.35 -18.44
N VAL A 76 -8.62 -1.18 -18.53
CA VAL A 76 -8.77 -0.08 -17.56
C VAL A 76 -10.22 0.26 -17.23
N PRO A 77 -11.14 0.44 -18.21
CA PRO A 77 -12.53 0.77 -17.89
C PRO A 77 -13.21 -0.31 -17.04
N HIS A 78 -13.09 -1.57 -17.43
CA HIS A 78 -13.68 -2.71 -16.74
C HIS A 78 -13.11 -2.88 -15.32
N LEU A 79 -11.78 -2.86 -15.19
CA LEU A 79 -11.11 -3.00 -13.90
C LEU A 79 -11.47 -1.84 -12.95
N ALA A 80 -11.59 -0.61 -13.48
CA ALA A 80 -11.98 0.53 -12.68
C ALA A 80 -13.42 0.43 -12.16
N GLU A 81 -14.36 -0.05 -12.98
CA GLU A 81 -15.73 -0.32 -12.56
C GLU A 81 -15.78 -1.39 -11.46
N LEU A 82 -15.04 -2.49 -11.61
CA LEU A 82 -14.92 -3.53 -10.58
C LEU A 82 -14.32 -3.00 -9.28
N GLU A 83 -13.21 -2.22 -9.38
CA GLU A 83 -12.55 -1.65 -8.21
C GLU A 83 -13.48 -0.68 -7.46
N THR A 84 -14.20 0.19 -8.19
CA THR A 84 -15.20 1.12 -7.61
C THR A 84 -16.36 0.36 -6.97
N LEU A 85 -16.87 -0.68 -7.63
CA LEU A 85 -17.95 -1.50 -7.12
C LEU A 85 -17.59 -2.21 -5.82
N ASP A 86 -16.36 -2.68 -5.72
CA ASP A 86 -15.83 -3.51 -4.64
C ASP A 86 -15.42 -2.68 -3.41
N THR A 87 -14.93 -1.45 -3.65
CA THR A 87 -14.30 -0.62 -2.60
C THR A 87 -15.10 0.62 -2.22
N GLY A 88 -16.02 1.07 -3.04
CA GLY A 88 -16.69 2.38 -2.87
C GLY A 88 -15.82 3.59 -3.22
N LEU A 89 -14.64 3.39 -3.81
CA LEU A 89 -13.79 4.48 -4.30
C LEU A 89 -14.43 5.19 -5.51
N PRO A 90 -14.30 6.51 -5.62
CA PRO A 90 -14.81 7.26 -6.79
C PRO A 90 -14.19 6.78 -8.11
N ILE A 91 -15.05 6.54 -9.11
CA ILE A 91 -14.65 6.01 -10.44
C ILE A 91 -13.59 6.85 -11.15
N HIS A 92 -13.56 8.16 -10.94
CA HIS A 92 -12.53 9.00 -11.55
C HIS A 92 -11.13 8.71 -10.98
N GLN A 93 -11.01 8.26 -9.72
CA GLN A 93 -9.74 7.90 -9.09
C GLN A 93 -9.30 6.50 -9.55
N THR A 94 -10.20 5.53 -9.58
CA THR A 94 -9.89 4.16 -10.03
C THR A 94 -9.49 4.15 -11.50
N LYS A 95 -10.28 4.82 -12.37
CA LYS A 95 -10.09 4.83 -13.83
C LYS A 95 -8.88 5.64 -14.30
N ASN A 96 -8.66 6.82 -13.70
CA ASN A 96 -7.65 7.75 -14.22
C ASN A 96 -6.30 7.65 -13.48
N VAL A 97 -6.24 6.98 -12.32
CA VAL A 97 -5.04 6.94 -11.47
C VAL A 97 -4.66 5.52 -11.08
N LEU A 98 -5.56 4.78 -10.41
CA LEU A 98 -5.17 3.53 -9.74
C LEU A 98 -4.91 2.39 -10.73
N ILE A 99 -5.82 2.15 -11.66
CA ILE A 99 -5.67 1.06 -12.63
C ILE A 99 -4.55 1.35 -13.65
N PRO A 100 -4.41 2.56 -14.24
CA PRO A 100 -3.24 2.89 -15.06
C PRO A 100 -1.92 2.74 -14.32
N ARG A 101 -1.88 3.09 -13.02
CA ARG A 101 -0.70 2.87 -12.19
C ARG A 101 -0.38 1.38 -12.03
N ALA A 102 -1.40 0.51 -11.92
CA ALA A 102 -1.22 -0.93 -11.83
C ALA A 102 -0.60 -1.53 -13.11
N SER A 103 -1.00 -1.07 -14.29
CA SER A 103 -0.35 -1.41 -15.57
C SER A 103 1.12 -0.99 -15.56
N HIS A 104 1.41 0.26 -15.21
CA HIS A 104 2.76 0.80 -15.18
C HIS A 104 3.71 0.05 -14.23
N ASN A 105 3.21 -0.58 -13.17
CA ASN A 105 4.04 -1.42 -12.29
C ASN A 105 4.71 -2.57 -13.07
N PHE A 106 3.98 -3.22 -13.96
CA PHE A 106 4.53 -4.32 -14.77
C PHE A 106 5.54 -3.83 -15.81
N ASP A 107 5.27 -2.72 -16.48
CA ASP A 107 6.20 -2.13 -17.46
C ASP A 107 7.52 -1.72 -16.78
N PHE A 108 7.43 -1.02 -15.66
CA PHE A 108 8.59 -0.59 -14.90
C PHE A 108 9.46 -1.78 -14.44
N PHE A 109 8.85 -2.79 -13.82
CA PHE A 109 9.60 -3.95 -13.34
C PHE A 109 10.08 -4.87 -14.48
N ALA A 110 9.43 -4.86 -15.65
CA ALA A 110 9.96 -5.49 -16.85
C ALA A 110 11.27 -4.85 -17.32
N GLU A 111 11.44 -3.54 -17.14
CA GLU A 111 12.73 -2.88 -17.39
C GLU A 111 13.76 -3.23 -16.31
N VAL A 112 13.36 -3.20 -15.05
CA VAL A 112 14.24 -3.46 -13.90
C VAL A 112 14.82 -4.88 -13.96
N CYS A 113 14.03 -5.89 -14.33
CA CYS A 113 14.48 -7.29 -14.34
C CYS A 113 15.66 -7.56 -15.30
N THR A 114 15.85 -6.71 -16.31
CA THR A 114 16.98 -6.81 -17.24
C THR A 114 18.23 -6.04 -16.78
N ARG A 115 18.15 -5.35 -15.64
CA ARG A 115 19.21 -4.50 -15.06
C ARG A 115 19.56 -4.91 -13.62
N MET A 116 19.49 -6.20 -13.33
CA MET A 116 19.91 -6.76 -12.04
C MET A 116 21.42 -6.96 -12.03
N ASP A 117 22.15 -5.88 -11.85
CA ASP A 117 23.62 -5.91 -11.87
C ASP A 117 24.17 -6.22 -10.48
N GLY A 118 25.17 -7.11 -10.40
CA GLY A 118 25.97 -7.34 -9.21
C GLY A 118 27.18 -6.39 -9.18
N HIS A 119 27.89 -6.42 -8.04
CA HIS A 119 29.10 -5.66 -7.85
C HIS A 119 30.32 -6.57 -7.95
N SER A 120 31.45 -6.05 -8.44
CA SER A 120 32.74 -6.69 -8.44
C SER A 120 33.68 -5.97 -7.46
N TYR A 121 34.37 -6.73 -6.64
CA TYR A 121 35.29 -6.23 -5.61
C TYR A 121 36.67 -6.89 -5.82
N PRO A 122 37.55 -6.32 -6.65
CA PRO A 122 38.93 -6.77 -6.73
C PRO A 122 39.64 -6.39 -5.41
N VAL A 123 40.19 -7.37 -4.73
CA VAL A 123 40.93 -7.14 -3.46
C VAL A 123 42.39 -6.83 -3.79
N ASP A 124 43.00 -7.70 -4.60
CA ASP A 124 44.37 -7.62 -5.10
C ASP A 124 44.51 -8.49 -6.37
N ASP A 125 45.71 -8.86 -6.75
CA ASP A 125 45.95 -9.80 -7.82
C ASP A 125 45.71 -11.28 -7.48
N GLN A 126 45.32 -11.58 -6.23
CA GLN A 126 45.09 -12.94 -5.74
C GLN A 126 43.59 -13.27 -5.59
N MET A 127 42.75 -12.28 -5.32
CA MET A 127 41.35 -12.51 -4.97
C MET A 127 40.40 -11.57 -5.73
N LEU A 128 39.37 -12.17 -6.31
CA LEU A 128 38.22 -11.45 -6.89
C LEU A 128 36.93 -11.86 -6.16
N ASN A 129 36.21 -10.90 -5.67
CA ASN A 129 34.87 -11.11 -5.14
C ASN A 129 33.83 -10.48 -6.05
N TYR A 130 32.68 -11.13 -6.19
CA TYR A 130 31.54 -10.53 -6.86
C TYR A 130 30.22 -10.96 -6.22
N THR A 131 29.16 -10.18 -6.44
CA THR A 131 27.82 -10.49 -5.94
C THR A 131 26.89 -10.96 -7.05
N LEU A 132 26.00 -11.87 -6.68
CA LEU A 132 24.89 -12.35 -7.51
C LEU A 132 23.58 -12.13 -6.77
N TYR A 133 22.55 -11.68 -7.51
CA TYR A 133 21.16 -11.71 -7.04
C TYR A 133 20.48 -12.99 -7.51
N GLN A 134 19.86 -13.73 -6.60
CA GLN A 134 19.12 -14.95 -6.88
C GLN A 134 17.69 -14.81 -6.36
N PRO A 135 16.66 -15.34 -7.05
CA PRO A 135 15.30 -15.33 -6.53
C PRO A 135 15.21 -16.12 -5.23
N VAL A 136 14.35 -15.66 -4.32
CA VAL A 136 14.17 -16.28 -2.99
C VAL A 136 13.36 -17.58 -3.02
N GLY A 137 12.43 -17.72 -3.99
CA GLY A 137 11.54 -18.88 -4.08
C GLY A 137 10.06 -18.52 -4.17
N VAL A 138 9.23 -19.21 -3.40
CA VAL A 138 7.80 -18.92 -3.29
C VAL A 138 7.59 -17.73 -2.36
N CYS A 139 6.84 -16.73 -2.82
CA CYS A 139 6.52 -15.51 -2.07
C CYS A 139 5.02 -15.45 -1.73
N ALA A 140 4.70 -15.11 -0.49
CA ALA A 140 3.37 -14.73 -0.07
C ALA A 140 3.18 -13.22 -0.26
N LEU A 141 2.21 -12.84 -1.07
CA LEU A 141 1.84 -11.46 -1.33
C LEU A 141 0.46 -11.20 -0.74
N VAL A 142 0.37 -10.36 0.28
CA VAL A 142 -0.87 -10.08 0.98
C VAL A 142 -1.21 -8.60 0.82
N SER A 143 -2.31 -8.33 0.11
CA SER A 143 -2.74 -6.98 -0.27
C SER A 143 -3.99 -6.54 0.50
N PRO A 144 -4.09 -5.24 0.84
CA PRO A 144 -5.22 -4.67 1.55
C PRO A 144 -6.41 -4.41 0.62
N TRP A 145 -7.46 -3.86 1.20
CA TRP A 145 -8.72 -3.55 0.53
C TRP A 145 -8.84 -2.13 -0.02
N ASN A 146 -7.99 -1.19 0.41
CA ASN A 146 -8.19 0.24 0.13
C ASN A 146 -7.77 0.69 -1.28
N VAL A 147 -6.79 0.03 -1.89
CA VAL A 147 -6.37 0.21 -3.29
C VAL A 147 -5.94 -1.15 -3.84
N PRO A 148 -6.89 -2.10 -3.93
CA PRO A 148 -6.58 -3.53 -4.02
C PRO A 148 -5.76 -3.90 -5.26
N PHE A 149 -6.17 -3.48 -6.45
CA PHE A 149 -5.49 -3.86 -7.68
C PHE A 149 -4.10 -3.24 -7.80
N MET A 150 -3.99 -1.95 -7.44
CA MET A 150 -2.70 -1.26 -7.48
C MET A 150 -1.69 -1.91 -6.53
N THR A 151 -2.08 -2.27 -5.30
CA THR A 151 -1.17 -2.93 -4.34
C THR A 151 -0.88 -4.37 -4.71
N ALA A 152 -1.84 -5.11 -5.28
CA ALA A 152 -1.61 -6.45 -5.80
C ALA A 152 -0.53 -6.45 -6.89
N THR A 153 -0.63 -5.55 -7.87
CA THR A 153 0.34 -5.44 -8.96
C THR A 153 1.69 -4.90 -8.47
N TRP A 154 1.69 -3.99 -7.52
CA TRP A 154 2.89 -3.48 -6.88
C TRP A 154 3.75 -4.56 -6.23
N LYS A 155 3.12 -5.57 -5.62
CA LYS A 155 3.81 -6.71 -5.00
C LYS A 155 4.15 -7.79 -6.02
N THR A 156 3.24 -8.05 -6.95
CA THR A 156 3.39 -9.11 -7.95
C THR A 156 4.47 -8.78 -8.97
N ALA A 157 4.53 -7.53 -9.47
CA ALA A 157 5.47 -7.15 -10.52
C ALA A 157 6.95 -7.36 -10.11
N PRO A 158 7.47 -6.81 -8.98
CA PRO A 158 8.85 -7.06 -8.56
C PRO A 158 9.11 -8.53 -8.23
N CYS A 159 8.15 -9.23 -7.61
CA CYS A 159 8.26 -10.64 -7.29
C CYS A 159 8.53 -11.48 -8.54
N LEU A 160 7.71 -11.34 -9.58
CA LEU A 160 7.85 -12.09 -10.83
C LEU A 160 9.08 -11.63 -11.64
N ALA A 161 9.36 -10.33 -11.68
CA ALA A 161 10.54 -9.77 -12.37
C ALA A 161 11.83 -10.42 -11.90
N LEU A 162 11.97 -10.61 -10.59
CA LEU A 162 13.16 -11.18 -9.97
C LEU A 162 13.21 -12.72 -10.05
N GLY A 163 12.24 -13.35 -10.72
CA GLY A 163 12.23 -14.79 -10.98
C GLY A 163 11.60 -15.64 -9.88
N ASN A 164 10.88 -15.02 -8.93
CA ASN A 164 10.11 -15.73 -7.92
C ASN A 164 8.75 -16.17 -8.42
N THR A 165 8.13 -17.10 -7.72
CA THR A 165 6.73 -17.47 -7.88
C THR A 165 5.91 -16.92 -6.72
N ALA A 166 4.63 -16.66 -6.95
CA ALA A 166 3.79 -15.96 -6.01
C ALA A 166 2.47 -16.68 -5.70
N VAL A 167 2.08 -16.57 -4.43
CA VAL A 167 0.69 -16.78 -4.00
C VAL A 167 0.17 -15.43 -3.48
N LEU A 168 -0.73 -14.82 -4.24
CA LEU A 168 -1.38 -13.56 -3.90
C LEU A 168 -2.67 -13.82 -3.13
N LYS A 169 -2.79 -13.24 -1.94
CA LYS A 169 -4.01 -13.21 -1.14
C LYS A 169 -4.50 -11.78 -1.01
N MET A 170 -5.64 -11.49 -1.62
CA MET A 170 -6.33 -10.21 -1.45
C MET A 170 -7.14 -10.16 -0.16
N SER A 171 -7.50 -8.95 0.26
CA SER A 171 -8.52 -8.81 1.31
C SER A 171 -9.84 -9.45 0.87
N GLU A 172 -10.54 -10.08 1.80
CA GLU A 172 -11.90 -10.59 1.61
C GLU A 172 -12.92 -9.49 1.29
N LEU A 173 -12.57 -8.22 1.58
CA LEU A 173 -13.43 -7.07 1.35
C LEU A 173 -13.34 -6.50 -0.07
N SER A 174 -12.35 -6.95 -0.87
CA SER A 174 -12.13 -6.44 -2.23
C SER A 174 -11.50 -7.51 -3.15
N PRO A 175 -12.24 -8.59 -3.42
CA PRO A 175 -11.71 -9.75 -4.14
C PRO A 175 -11.75 -9.64 -5.68
N LEU A 176 -12.56 -8.74 -6.25
CA LEU A 176 -12.91 -8.76 -7.68
C LEU A 176 -11.72 -8.57 -8.61
N THR A 177 -10.94 -7.51 -8.39
CA THR A 177 -9.85 -7.15 -9.30
C THR A 177 -8.67 -8.11 -9.21
N ALA A 178 -8.42 -8.74 -8.05
CA ALA A 178 -7.39 -9.78 -7.95
C ALA A 178 -7.73 -11.04 -8.74
N ASN A 179 -9.02 -11.39 -8.83
CA ASN A 179 -9.48 -12.48 -9.69
C ASN A 179 -9.15 -12.18 -11.16
N GLU A 180 -9.39 -10.94 -11.61
CA GLU A 180 -9.03 -10.49 -12.94
C GLU A 180 -7.53 -10.53 -13.21
N LEU A 181 -6.69 -10.21 -12.21
CA LEU A 181 -5.23 -10.32 -12.35
C LEU A 181 -4.80 -11.77 -12.64
N GLY A 182 -5.42 -12.75 -11.97
CA GLY A 182 -5.19 -14.18 -12.25
C GLY A 182 -5.55 -14.56 -13.69
N ARG A 183 -6.70 -14.13 -14.18
CA ARG A 183 -7.15 -14.32 -15.56
C ARG A 183 -6.20 -13.69 -16.58
N LEU A 184 -5.88 -12.41 -16.39
CA LEU A 184 -4.99 -11.64 -17.28
C LEU A 184 -3.57 -12.21 -17.31
N ALA A 185 -3.07 -12.74 -16.21
CA ALA A 185 -1.76 -13.40 -16.16
C ALA A 185 -1.71 -14.66 -17.06
N VAL A 186 -2.78 -15.46 -17.04
CA VAL A 186 -2.91 -16.63 -17.94
C VAL A 186 -2.98 -16.19 -19.40
N GLU A 187 -3.77 -15.16 -19.70
CA GLU A 187 -3.89 -14.60 -21.06
C GLU A 187 -2.57 -13.99 -21.57
N ALA A 188 -1.79 -13.37 -20.69
CA ALA A 188 -0.45 -12.86 -21.02
C ALA A 188 0.56 -13.97 -21.32
N GLY A 189 0.24 -15.22 -20.98
CA GLY A 189 1.13 -16.36 -21.14
C GLY A 189 2.10 -16.57 -19.98
N ILE A 190 1.84 -15.98 -18.81
CA ILE A 190 2.58 -16.31 -17.58
C ILE A 190 2.40 -17.81 -17.31
N PRO A 191 3.50 -18.58 -17.13
CA PRO A 191 3.40 -20.02 -16.97
C PRO A 191 2.54 -20.42 -15.75
N LYS A 192 1.85 -21.55 -15.87
CA LYS A 192 1.04 -22.12 -14.79
C LYS A 192 1.86 -22.24 -13.51
N GLY A 193 1.25 -21.91 -12.38
CA GLY A 193 1.88 -21.92 -11.06
C GLY A 193 2.78 -20.73 -10.72
N VAL A 194 3.20 -19.91 -11.68
CA VAL A 194 4.05 -18.74 -11.43
C VAL A 194 3.31 -17.68 -10.60
N LEU A 195 2.05 -17.42 -10.93
CA LEU A 195 1.14 -16.59 -10.14
C LEU A 195 -0.09 -17.41 -9.79
N ASN A 196 -0.38 -17.47 -8.49
CA ASN A 196 -1.60 -18.06 -7.94
C ASN A 196 -2.33 -17.00 -7.13
N VAL A 197 -3.66 -16.95 -7.23
CA VAL A 197 -4.50 -16.00 -6.49
C VAL A 197 -5.48 -16.79 -5.64
N ILE A 198 -5.44 -16.60 -4.34
CA ILE A 198 -6.34 -17.24 -3.39
C ILE A 198 -7.28 -16.23 -2.75
N GLN A 199 -8.54 -16.62 -2.61
CA GLN A 199 -9.58 -15.89 -1.91
C GLN A 199 -9.73 -16.46 -0.50
N GLY A 200 -10.40 -15.74 0.40
CA GLY A 200 -10.66 -16.20 1.76
C GLY A 200 -10.28 -15.19 2.82
N TYR A 201 -10.57 -15.51 4.07
CA TYR A 201 -10.33 -14.61 5.18
C TYR A 201 -8.85 -14.54 5.58
N GLY A 202 -8.46 -13.37 6.10
CA GLY A 202 -7.09 -13.16 6.63
C GLY A 202 -6.73 -14.14 7.75
N ALA A 203 -7.70 -14.47 8.62
CA ALA A 203 -7.51 -15.38 9.76
C ALA A 203 -7.37 -16.87 9.38
N THR A 204 -7.80 -17.26 8.19
CA THR A 204 -7.73 -18.66 7.68
C THR A 204 -6.70 -18.77 6.57
N ALA A 205 -7.06 -18.41 5.32
CA ALA A 205 -6.16 -18.48 4.17
C ALA A 205 -4.91 -17.61 4.35
N GLY A 206 -5.05 -16.39 4.90
CA GLY A 206 -3.91 -15.50 5.14
C GLY A 206 -2.92 -16.06 6.17
N ASP A 207 -3.41 -16.54 7.32
CA ASP A 207 -2.57 -17.12 8.37
C ASP A 207 -1.88 -18.41 7.89
N ALA A 208 -2.61 -19.29 7.20
CA ALA A 208 -2.03 -20.52 6.61
C ALA A 208 -0.92 -20.18 5.59
N LEU A 209 -1.13 -19.17 4.73
CA LEU A 209 -0.17 -18.75 3.72
C LEU A 209 1.12 -18.21 4.33
N VAL A 210 1.02 -17.27 5.29
CA VAL A 210 2.23 -16.64 5.86
C VAL A 210 3.05 -17.60 6.72
N ARG A 211 2.41 -18.60 7.33
CA ARG A 211 3.09 -19.64 8.12
C ARG A 211 3.64 -20.80 7.30
N HIS A 212 3.23 -20.91 6.04
CA HIS A 212 3.61 -22.07 5.21
C HIS A 212 5.14 -22.24 5.14
N PRO A 213 5.69 -23.45 5.38
CA PRO A 213 7.14 -23.66 5.45
C PRO A 213 7.88 -23.40 4.15
N ASP A 214 7.25 -23.63 3.00
CA ASP A 214 7.82 -23.39 1.67
C ASP A 214 7.76 -21.93 1.22
N VAL A 215 7.04 -21.06 1.93
CA VAL A 215 7.06 -19.61 1.70
C VAL A 215 8.36 -19.02 2.26
N ARG A 216 9.11 -18.33 1.41
CA ARG A 216 10.44 -17.79 1.72
C ARG A 216 10.45 -16.27 1.98
N ALA A 217 9.52 -15.56 1.36
CA ALA A 217 9.36 -14.11 1.56
C ALA A 217 7.88 -13.74 1.72
N ILE A 218 7.60 -12.73 2.51
CA ILE A 218 6.28 -12.17 2.75
C ILE A 218 6.33 -10.68 2.43
N SER A 219 5.50 -10.23 1.49
CA SER A 219 5.18 -8.82 1.29
C SER A 219 3.73 -8.60 1.73
N PHE A 220 3.55 -7.87 2.82
CA PHE A 220 2.27 -7.59 3.46
C PHE A 220 2.00 -6.09 3.50
N THR A 221 0.78 -5.68 3.16
CA THR A 221 0.27 -4.35 3.42
C THR A 221 -1.04 -4.45 4.20
N GLY A 222 -1.13 -3.74 5.33
CA GLY A 222 -2.32 -3.76 6.18
C GLY A 222 -2.09 -3.09 7.54
N GLY A 223 -2.96 -3.39 8.50
CA GLY A 223 -2.89 -2.79 9.83
C GLY A 223 -1.65 -3.24 10.63
N THR A 224 -1.09 -2.32 11.43
CA THR A 224 0.12 -2.54 12.24
C THR A 224 0.01 -3.74 13.18
N ALA A 225 -1.14 -3.94 13.81
CA ALA A 225 -1.36 -5.08 14.71
C ALA A 225 -1.27 -6.43 13.96
N THR A 226 -1.81 -6.50 12.75
CA THR A 226 -1.72 -7.69 11.89
C THR A 226 -0.30 -7.94 11.42
N GLY A 227 0.43 -6.89 11.00
CA GLY A 227 1.83 -7.00 10.60
C GLY A 227 2.71 -7.53 11.75
N LYS A 228 2.56 -6.98 12.96
CA LYS A 228 3.24 -7.47 14.17
C LYS A 228 2.95 -8.95 14.42
N LYS A 229 1.68 -9.37 14.31
CA LYS A 229 1.29 -10.79 14.48
C LYS A 229 1.94 -11.69 13.43
N ILE A 230 1.96 -11.29 12.15
CA ILE A 230 2.61 -12.05 11.07
C ILE A 230 4.09 -12.25 11.39
N MET A 231 4.83 -11.20 11.74
CA MET A 231 6.25 -11.30 12.06
C MET A 231 6.53 -12.21 13.26
N GLN A 232 5.65 -12.22 14.27
CA GLN A 232 5.77 -13.09 15.43
C GLN A 232 5.53 -14.57 15.11
N THR A 233 4.68 -14.86 14.11
CA THR A 233 4.16 -16.22 13.89
C THR A 233 4.65 -16.91 12.64
N ALA A 234 5.13 -16.18 11.64
CA ALA A 234 5.55 -16.75 10.35
C ALA A 234 7.01 -17.27 10.34
N GLY A 235 7.80 -16.97 11.37
CA GLY A 235 9.16 -17.48 11.53
C GLY A 235 10.21 -16.77 10.67
N LEU A 236 11.34 -17.44 10.43
CA LEU A 236 12.48 -16.87 9.69
C LEU A 236 12.19 -16.82 8.19
N LYS A 237 11.83 -15.66 7.70
CA LYS A 237 11.54 -15.35 6.29
C LYS A 237 12.07 -13.95 5.97
N LYS A 238 12.08 -13.57 4.69
CA LYS A 238 12.22 -12.17 4.31
C LYS A 238 10.88 -11.45 4.43
N TYR A 239 10.93 -10.18 4.84
CA TYR A 239 9.73 -9.39 5.09
C TYR A 239 9.80 -8.02 4.40
N SER A 240 8.71 -7.65 3.73
CA SER A 240 8.30 -6.27 3.46
C SER A 240 6.97 -6.04 4.16
N MET A 241 6.96 -5.15 5.13
CA MET A 241 5.79 -4.81 5.92
C MET A 241 5.44 -3.34 5.71
N GLU A 242 4.36 -3.09 4.98
CA GLU A 242 3.79 -1.77 4.76
C GLU A 242 2.56 -1.62 5.65
N LEU A 243 2.69 -0.83 6.71
CA LEU A 243 1.72 -0.80 7.80
C LEU A 243 1.03 0.57 7.90
N GLY A 244 0.38 0.82 9.02
CA GLY A 244 -0.37 2.04 9.26
C GLY A 244 0.47 3.32 9.27
N GLY A 245 -0.20 4.45 9.25
CA GLY A 245 0.44 5.75 9.29
C GLY A 245 -0.41 6.82 9.98
N LYS A 246 0.27 7.86 10.45
CA LYS A 246 -0.32 9.08 11.01
C LYS A 246 0.48 10.29 10.52
N SER A 247 0.58 10.42 9.21
CA SER A 247 1.54 11.31 8.54
C SER A 247 1.32 12.77 8.90
N PRO A 248 2.37 13.49 9.34
CA PRO A 248 2.32 14.91 9.59
C PRO A 248 2.39 15.72 8.28
N VAL A 249 1.63 16.81 8.20
CA VAL A 249 1.74 17.88 7.21
C VAL A 249 2.16 19.14 7.93
N LEU A 250 3.36 19.65 7.70
CA LEU A 250 3.88 20.86 8.33
C LEU A 250 3.71 22.04 7.38
N ILE A 251 2.97 23.07 7.79
CA ILE A 251 2.68 24.28 7.00
C ILE A 251 3.23 25.49 7.72
N PHE A 252 4.31 26.05 7.18
CA PHE A 252 4.95 27.26 7.68
C PHE A 252 4.34 28.52 7.07
N GLU A 253 4.51 29.66 7.73
CA GLU A 253 3.96 30.96 7.31
C GLU A 253 4.50 31.45 5.95
N ASP A 254 5.70 31.01 5.58
CA ASP A 254 6.35 31.33 4.32
C ASP A 254 5.95 30.40 3.15
N ALA A 255 5.07 29.43 3.40
CA ALA A 255 4.62 28.48 2.37
C ALA A 255 3.73 29.17 1.33
N ASP A 256 3.65 28.55 0.12
CA ASP A 256 2.54 28.81 -0.80
C ASP A 256 1.26 28.19 -0.19
N LEU A 257 0.53 29.01 0.58
CA LEU A 257 -0.62 28.55 1.38
C LEU A 257 -1.75 28.02 0.53
N GLU A 258 -1.97 28.53 -0.69
CA GLU A 258 -3.02 28.03 -1.58
C GLU A 258 -2.70 26.62 -2.07
N ARG A 259 -1.49 26.37 -2.55
CA ARG A 259 -1.05 25.03 -2.96
C ARG A 259 -0.95 24.07 -1.77
N ALA A 260 -0.52 24.55 -0.61
CA ALA A 260 -0.49 23.74 0.61
C ALA A 260 -1.90 23.30 1.02
N LEU A 261 -2.88 24.19 0.89
CA LEU A 261 -4.29 23.91 1.16
C LEU A 261 -4.86 22.85 0.20
N ASP A 262 -4.63 23.01 -1.11
CA ASP A 262 -5.04 22.02 -2.12
C ASP A 262 -4.45 20.64 -1.83
N ALA A 263 -3.15 20.59 -1.56
CA ALA A 263 -2.46 19.35 -1.28
C ALA A 263 -2.92 18.71 0.04
N ALA A 264 -3.16 19.52 1.08
CA ALA A 264 -3.65 19.05 2.37
C ALA A 264 -5.05 18.42 2.26
N LEU A 265 -5.99 19.08 1.55
CA LEU A 265 -7.32 18.53 1.26
C LEU A 265 -7.22 17.23 0.46
N PHE A 266 -6.37 17.20 -0.57
CA PHE A 266 -6.18 16.02 -1.40
C PHE A 266 -5.58 14.86 -0.61
N THR A 267 -4.55 15.10 0.21
CA THR A 267 -3.85 14.02 0.94
C THR A 267 -4.72 13.35 1.98
N ILE A 268 -5.71 14.01 2.53
CA ILE A 268 -6.61 13.42 3.52
C ILE A 268 -7.92 12.90 2.94
N PHE A 269 -8.54 13.58 1.98
CA PHE A 269 -9.89 13.21 1.52
C PHE A 269 -9.91 12.35 0.25
N SER A 270 -8.82 12.31 -0.54
CA SER A 270 -8.73 11.36 -1.65
C SER A 270 -8.74 9.92 -1.13
N LEU A 271 -9.23 8.98 -1.96
CA LEU A 271 -9.41 7.58 -1.57
C LEU A 271 -10.26 7.44 -0.29
N ASN A 272 -11.28 8.30 -0.13
CA ASN A 272 -12.18 8.33 1.03
C ASN A 272 -11.46 8.52 2.39
N GLY A 273 -10.22 9.01 2.39
CA GLY A 273 -9.35 9.04 3.57
C GLY A 273 -8.81 7.66 3.98
N GLU A 274 -9.13 6.61 3.24
CA GLU A 274 -8.71 5.22 3.47
C GLU A 274 -7.31 4.96 2.87
N ARG A 275 -6.33 5.70 3.37
CA ARG A 275 -4.99 5.80 2.81
C ARG A 275 -3.92 5.77 3.90
N CYS A 276 -2.95 4.87 3.81
CA CYS A 276 -1.86 4.76 4.78
C CYS A 276 -0.96 6.01 4.85
N THR A 277 -0.82 6.74 3.72
CA THR A 277 -0.05 7.98 3.64
C THR A 277 -0.91 9.24 3.82
N ALA A 278 -2.15 9.11 4.34
CA ALA A 278 -3.02 10.26 4.57
C ALA A 278 -2.36 11.31 5.48
N GLY A 279 -2.36 12.58 5.05
CA GLY A 279 -1.93 13.70 5.87
C GLY A 279 -2.98 14.05 6.93
N SER A 280 -3.16 13.15 7.90
CA SER A 280 -4.26 13.22 8.87
C SER A 280 -3.97 14.10 10.08
N ARG A 281 -2.70 14.51 10.30
CA ARG A 281 -2.29 15.54 11.24
C ARG A 281 -1.69 16.72 10.47
N ILE A 282 -2.41 17.83 10.41
CA ILE A 282 -1.95 19.05 9.75
C ILE A 282 -1.50 20.03 10.83
N PHE A 283 -0.20 20.25 10.92
CA PHE A 283 0.44 21.21 11.80
C PHE A 283 0.60 22.52 11.04
N ILE A 284 0.08 23.61 11.59
CA ILE A 284 0.02 24.91 10.94
C ILE A 284 0.66 25.94 11.86
N GLN A 285 1.60 26.75 11.36
CA GLN A 285 2.26 27.78 12.15
C GLN A 285 1.23 28.80 12.65
N GLU A 286 1.32 29.18 13.94
CA GLU A 286 0.31 30.00 14.63
C GLU A 286 -0.04 31.29 13.88
N SER A 287 0.94 31.94 13.24
CA SER A 287 0.74 33.21 12.50
C SER A 287 -0.25 33.11 11.36
N VAL A 288 -0.39 31.91 10.73
CA VAL A 288 -1.31 31.67 9.59
C VAL A 288 -2.43 30.71 9.95
N TYR A 289 -2.46 30.17 11.18
CA TYR A 289 -3.43 29.16 11.63
C TYR A 289 -4.90 29.60 11.44
N PRO A 290 -5.34 30.78 11.93
CA PRO A 290 -6.76 31.15 11.84
C PRO A 290 -7.26 31.22 10.38
N GLN A 291 -6.47 31.81 9.50
CA GLN A 291 -6.83 31.96 8.09
C GLN A 291 -6.86 30.60 7.39
N PHE A 292 -5.82 29.77 7.57
CA PHE A 292 -5.71 28.47 6.94
C PHE A 292 -6.85 27.54 7.38
N VAL A 293 -7.13 27.48 8.69
CA VAL A 293 -8.19 26.64 9.28
C VAL A 293 -9.57 27.04 8.74
N ALA A 294 -9.87 28.33 8.65
CA ALA A 294 -11.14 28.81 8.14
C ALA A 294 -11.36 28.40 6.68
N GLU A 295 -10.35 28.59 5.82
CA GLU A 295 -10.45 28.23 4.40
C GLU A 295 -10.47 26.71 4.22
N PHE A 296 -9.66 25.95 4.97
CA PHE A 296 -9.66 24.50 4.94
C PHE A 296 -11.04 23.91 5.27
N ALA A 297 -11.65 24.39 6.36
CA ALA A 297 -12.98 23.94 6.76
C ALA A 297 -14.06 24.32 5.73
N ALA A 298 -13.98 25.55 5.19
CA ALA A 298 -14.90 26.00 4.15
C ALA A 298 -14.82 25.14 2.87
N ARG A 299 -13.61 24.74 2.45
CA ARG A 299 -13.42 23.90 1.27
C ARG A 299 -13.79 22.43 1.55
N ALA A 300 -13.51 21.92 2.74
CA ALA A 300 -13.92 20.57 3.13
C ALA A 300 -15.45 20.40 3.07
N LYS A 301 -16.23 21.40 3.49
CA LYS A 301 -17.70 21.41 3.39
C LYS A 301 -18.24 21.37 1.96
N ARG A 302 -17.45 21.78 0.97
CA ARG A 302 -17.84 21.78 -0.46
C ARG A 302 -17.48 20.49 -1.20
N LEU A 303 -16.77 19.56 -0.55
CA LEU A 303 -16.45 18.28 -1.17
C LEU A 303 -17.71 17.47 -1.44
N ILE A 304 -17.79 16.91 -2.63
CA ILE A 304 -18.96 16.14 -3.09
C ILE A 304 -18.83 14.71 -2.56
N VAL A 305 -19.72 14.38 -1.62
CA VAL A 305 -19.89 13.01 -1.11
C VAL A 305 -21.08 12.40 -1.82
N GLY A 306 -20.92 11.23 -2.44
CA GLY A 306 -22.01 10.66 -3.22
C GLY A 306 -21.72 9.31 -3.86
N ASP A 307 -22.48 9.02 -4.91
CA ASP A 307 -22.34 7.77 -5.67
C ASP A 307 -20.92 7.63 -6.22
N PRO A 308 -20.18 6.57 -5.86
CA PRO A 308 -18.84 6.33 -6.38
C PRO A 308 -18.79 6.23 -7.91
N GLN A 309 -19.88 5.87 -8.56
CA GLN A 309 -19.99 5.78 -10.02
C GLN A 309 -20.19 7.15 -10.70
N ASP A 310 -20.59 8.20 -9.96
CA ASP A 310 -20.65 9.55 -10.50
C ASP A 310 -19.24 10.14 -10.63
N PRO A 311 -18.79 10.54 -11.83
CA PRO A 311 -17.45 11.14 -12.03
C PRO A 311 -17.19 12.42 -11.22
N LYS A 312 -18.23 13.06 -10.71
CA LYS A 312 -18.13 14.28 -9.87
C LYS A 312 -17.90 13.96 -8.39
N THR A 313 -18.18 12.75 -7.96
CA THR A 313 -17.99 12.34 -6.57
C THR A 313 -16.51 12.39 -6.19
N GLN A 314 -16.19 13.07 -5.09
CA GLN A 314 -14.82 13.22 -4.56
C GLN A 314 -14.55 12.28 -3.40
N VAL A 315 -15.60 11.99 -2.61
CA VAL A 315 -15.56 11.05 -1.49
C VAL A 315 -16.71 10.06 -1.64
N GLY A 316 -16.39 8.79 -1.71
CA GLY A 316 -17.35 7.69 -1.84
C GLY A 316 -17.77 7.11 -0.48
N SER A 317 -18.08 5.82 -0.47
CA SER A 317 -18.49 5.10 0.75
C SER A 317 -17.32 4.45 1.46
N MET A 318 -17.41 4.27 2.79
CA MET A 318 -16.52 3.40 3.56
C MET A 318 -16.73 1.94 3.16
N ILE A 319 -15.67 1.14 3.24
CA ILE A 319 -15.66 -0.23 2.73
C ILE A 319 -16.67 -1.17 3.44
N THR A 320 -16.95 -0.98 4.71
CA THR A 320 -17.88 -1.82 5.50
C THR A 320 -18.55 -1.05 6.63
N GLN A 321 -19.66 -1.59 7.16
CA GLN A 321 -20.30 -1.08 8.37
C GLN A 321 -19.32 -1.06 9.56
N ALA A 322 -18.54 -2.11 9.77
CA ALA A 322 -17.58 -2.18 10.87
C ALA A 322 -16.51 -1.08 10.77
N HIS A 323 -16.05 -0.76 9.53
CA HIS A 323 -15.12 0.33 9.33
C HIS A 323 -15.79 1.71 9.50
N TYR A 324 -17.01 1.88 9.04
CA TYR A 324 -17.83 3.06 9.30
C TYR A 324 -17.99 3.30 10.81
N ASP A 325 -18.32 2.26 11.58
CA ASP A 325 -18.46 2.34 13.03
C ASP A 325 -17.15 2.71 13.73
N LYS A 326 -16.02 2.18 13.23
CA LYS A 326 -14.68 2.57 13.70
C LYS A 326 -14.43 4.06 13.48
N VAL A 327 -14.64 4.57 12.27
CA VAL A 327 -14.38 5.98 11.94
C VAL A 327 -15.30 6.93 12.71
N THR A 328 -16.60 6.62 12.77
CA THR A 328 -17.57 7.42 13.57
C THR A 328 -17.29 7.34 15.06
N GLY A 329 -16.77 6.21 15.54
CA GLY A 329 -16.26 6.07 16.92
C GLY A 329 -15.13 7.06 17.22
N TYR A 330 -14.18 7.24 16.30
CA TYR A 330 -13.12 8.25 16.46
C TYR A 330 -13.66 9.68 16.38
N ILE A 331 -14.68 9.95 15.56
CA ILE A 331 -15.33 11.27 15.56
C ILE A 331 -15.95 11.58 16.94
N LYS A 332 -16.60 10.60 17.57
CA LYS A 332 -17.13 10.75 18.94
C LYS A 332 -16.01 11.02 19.95
N ILE A 333 -14.92 10.23 19.88
CA ILE A 333 -13.74 10.42 20.75
C ILE A 333 -13.18 11.84 20.60
N GLY A 334 -13.05 12.38 19.39
CA GLY A 334 -12.58 13.74 19.18
C GLY A 334 -13.45 14.80 19.84
N LEU A 335 -14.77 14.64 19.76
CA LEU A 335 -15.73 15.52 20.47
C LEU A 335 -15.60 15.38 21.98
N GLU A 336 -15.49 14.18 22.51
CA GLU A 336 -15.34 13.90 23.94
C GLU A 336 -14.02 14.39 24.51
N GLU A 337 -12.93 14.38 23.73
CA GLU A 337 -11.62 14.95 24.09
C GLU A 337 -11.57 16.48 23.98
N GLY A 338 -12.66 17.11 23.50
CA GLY A 338 -12.79 18.57 23.45
C GLY A 338 -12.22 19.22 22.18
N ALA A 339 -11.95 18.47 21.11
CA ALA A 339 -11.56 19.05 19.85
C ALA A 339 -12.71 19.84 19.19
N THR A 340 -12.40 20.95 18.53
CA THR A 340 -13.39 21.82 17.89
C THR A 340 -13.79 21.26 16.53
N LEU A 341 -15.04 20.80 16.39
CA LEU A 341 -15.57 20.31 15.11
C LEU A 341 -15.94 21.49 14.18
N LEU A 342 -15.27 21.60 13.03
CA LEU A 342 -15.49 22.68 12.06
C LEU A 342 -16.30 22.25 10.82
N ALA A 343 -16.21 20.98 10.43
CA ALA A 343 -16.95 20.42 9.29
C ALA A 343 -17.19 18.92 9.50
N GLY A 344 -18.21 18.39 8.84
CA GLY A 344 -18.56 16.96 8.91
C GLY A 344 -19.20 16.58 10.25
N GLY A 345 -18.70 15.51 10.86
CA GLY A 345 -19.23 14.98 12.10
C GLY A 345 -20.01 13.68 11.92
N LEU A 346 -20.95 13.41 12.82
CA LEU A 346 -21.68 12.13 12.88
C LEU A 346 -22.89 12.05 11.94
N GLU A 347 -23.34 13.21 11.41
CA GLU A 347 -24.51 13.24 10.58
C GLU A 347 -24.18 12.66 9.19
N ARG A 348 -25.13 11.86 8.71
CA ARG A 348 -25.05 11.30 7.35
C ARG A 348 -25.16 12.44 6.31
N PRO A 349 -24.43 12.36 5.17
CA PRO A 349 -24.59 13.34 4.10
C PRO A 349 -26.06 13.44 3.63
N ALA A 350 -26.58 14.67 3.60
CA ALA A 350 -28.02 14.92 3.37
C ALA A 350 -28.49 14.64 1.94
N ASN A 351 -27.61 14.78 0.94
CA ASN A 351 -27.96 14.76 -0.49
C ASN A 351 -27.66 13.44 -1.18
N LEU A 352 -27.62 12.33 -0.44
CA LEU A 352 -27.42 11.02 -1.03
C LEU A 352 -28.65 10.54 -1.79
N ALA A 353 -28.44 10.00 -2.99
CA ALA A 353 -29.51 9.40 -3.78
C ALA A 353 -30.15 8.22 -3.04
N ALA A 354 -31.45 7.96 -3.32
CA ALA A 354 -32.23 6.95 -2.60
C ALA A 354 -31.61 5.52 -2.61
N HIS A 355 -30.98 5.14 -3.73
CA HIS A 355 -30.32 3.82 -3.86
C HIS A 355 -29.08 3.67 -2.97
N LEU A 356 -28.52 4.77 -2.47
CA LEU A 356 -27.37 4.79 -1.56
C LEU A 356 -27.77 4.73 -0.07
N SER A 357 -29.06 4.61 0.23
CA SER A 357 -29.59 4.70 1.62
C SER A 357 -28.96 3.69 2.59
N LYS A 358 -28.53 2.53 2.12
CA LYS A 358 -27.87 1.48 2.92
C LYS A 358 -26.34 1.57 2.92
N GLY A 359 -25.75 2.43 2.10
CA GLY A 359 -24.29 2.57 1.97
C GLY A 359 -23.67 3.32 3.16
N GLN A 360 -22.36 3.18 3.32
CA GLN A 360 -21.61 3.63 4.49
C GLN A 360 -20.89 4.97 4.19
N PHE A 361 -21.59 6.09 4.26
CA PHE A 361 -21.06 7.41 3.89
C PHE A 361 -20.76 8.27 5.12
N ILE A 362 -19.57 8.86 5.15
CA ILE A 362 -19.10 9.82 6.18
C ILE A 362 -18.76 11.15 5.50
N GLN A 363 -19.19 12.25 6.09
CA GLN A 363 -18.79 13.58 5.63
C GLN A 363 -17.31 13.84 5.91
N PRO A 364 -16.58 14.56 5.03
CA PRO A 364 -15.26 15.09 5.34
C PRO A 364 -15.27 15.83 6.68
N THR A 365 -14.58 15.30 7.67
CA THR A 365 -14.63 15.75 9.06
C THR A 365 -13.35 16.45 9.46
N VAL A 366 -13.48 17.68 9.95
CA VAL A 366 -12.36 18.56 10.29
C VAL A 366 -12.45 18.94 11.76
N PHE A 367 -11.43 18.55 12.53
CA PHE A 367 -11.21 18.99 13.89
C PHE A 367 -10.12 20.03 13.96
N ALA A 368 -10.38 21.15 14.63
CA ALA A 368 -9.40 22.18 14.96
C ALA A 368 -9.09 22.19 16.46
N ASP A 369 -8.09 22.96 16.85
CA ASP A 369 -7.64 23.12 18.24
C ASP A 369 -7.31 21.77 18.89
N VAL A 370 -6.81 20.83 18.08
CA VAL A 370 -6.46 19.50 18.53
C VAL A 370 -5.10 19.54 19.24
N ASN A 371 -5.04 18.89 20.41
CA ASN A 371 -3.76 18.61 21.06
C ASN A 371 -3.17 17.30 20.48
N ASN A 372 -1.86 17.30 20.19
CA ASN A 372 -1.21 16.11 19.61
C ASN A 372 -1.32 14.84 20.48
N SER A 373 -1.58 14.96 21.79
CA SER A 373 -1.81 13.81 22.70
C SER A 373 -3.22 13.20 22.61
N MET A 374 -4.17 13.85 21.94
CA MET A 374 -5.52 13.30 21.74
C MET A 374 -5.46 12.03 20.90
N ARG A 375 -6.33 11.06 21.19
CA ARG A 375 -6.39 9.79 20.45
C ARG A 375 -6.63 9.98 18.95
N ILE A 376 -7.44 10.98 18.58
CA ILE A 376 -7.68 11.30 17.17
C ILE A 376 -6.42 11.80 16.44
N ALA A 377 -5.42 12.33 17.16
CA ALA A 377 -4.12 12.74 16.62
C ALA A 377 -3.08 11.60 16.66
N GLN A 378 -3.20 10.65 17.57
CA GLN A 378 -2.22 9.57 17.76
C GLN A 378 -2.59 8.28 17.03
N GLU A 379 -3.87 7.90 17.00
CA GLU A 379 -4.31 6.63 16.46
C GLU A 379 -4.73 6.73 14.99
N GLU A 380 -4.49 5.67 14.20
CA GLU A 380 -4.87 5.62 12.79
C GLU A 380 -6.37 5.43 12.62
N ILE A 381 -7.07 6.47 12.19
CA ILE A 381 -8.53 6.46 11.93
C ILE A 381 -8.84 5.72 10.64
N PHE A 382 -8.09 5.99 9.57
CA PHE A 382 -8.22 5.43 8.24
C PHE A 382 -9.56 5.77 7.56
N GLY A 383 -9.92 7.05 7.60
CA GLY A 383 -11.16 7.59 7.05
C GLY A 383 -11.05 9.10 6.84
N PRO A 384 -12.10 9.78 6.35
CA PRO A 384 -12.06 11.20 5.98
C PRO A 384 -12.13 12.13 7.21
N VAL A 385 -11.18 11.97 8.13
CA VAL A 385 -11.10 12.72 9.39
C VAL A 385 -9.69 13.31 9.55
N VAL A 386 -9.60 14.60 9.81
CA VAL A 386 -8.34 15.35 9.92
C VAL A 386 -8.27 16.16 11.21
N CYS A 387 -7.06 16.27 11.75
CA CYS A 387 -6.71 17.07 12.91
C CYS A 387 -5.86 18.26 12.50
N LEU A 388 -6.31 19.50 12.80
CA LEU A 388 -5.59 20.73 12.59
C LEU A 388 -4.99 21.17 13.93
N ILE A 389 -3.66 21.33 13.97
CA ILE A 389 -2.87 21.53 15.20
C ILE A 389 -1.98 22.76 15.00
N PRO A 390 -2.03 23.78 15.87
CA PRO A 390 -1.10 24.89 15.79
C PRO A 390 0.30 24.52 16.29
N PHE A 391 1.32 25.17 15.75
CA PHE A 391 2.69 25.14 16.28
C PHE A 391 3.35 26.53 16.19
N LYS A 392 4.36 26.78 17.01
CA LYS A 392 5.03 28.09 17.13
C LYS A 392 6.20 28.25 16.18
N ASP A 393 7.13 27.30 16.21
CA ASP A 393 8.40 27.37 15.50
C ASP A 393 8.85 26.04 14.93
N GLU A 394 9.99 26.05 14.22
CA GLU A 394 10.57 24.88 13.57
C GLU A 394 10.86 23.71 14.54
N ALA A 395 11.31 24.04 15.76
CA ALA A 395 11.69 23.03 16.74
C ALA A 395 10.45 22.30 17.28
N GLU A 396 9.40 23.04 17.62
CA GLU A 396 8.11 22.46 18.04
C GLU A 396 7.45 21.66 16.92
N ALA A 397 7.47 22.18 15.68
CA ALA A 397 6.93 21.46 14.52
C ALA A 397 7.60 20.08 14.35
N LEU A 398 8.92 20.02 14.45
CA LEU A 398 9.67 18.76 14.37
C LEU A 398 9.35 17.82 15.53
N GLN A 399 9.29 18.34 16.75
CA GLN A 399 8.95 17.55 17.94
C GLN A 399 7.56 16.93 17.79
N LEU A 400 6.54 17.72 17.46
CA LEU A 400 5.17 17.27 17.31
C LEU A 400 5.01 16.27 16.14
N ALA A 401 5.72 16.50 15.04
CA ALA A 401 5.72 15.60 13.89
C ALA A 401 6.19 14.18 14.28
N ASN A 402 7.28 14.11 15.07
CA ASN A 402 7.89 12.86 15.51
C ASN A 402 7.19 12.17 16.69
N ASP A 403 6.36 12.92 17.44
CA ASP A 403 5.62 12.42 18.59
C ASP A 403 4.42 11.56 18.14
N THR A 404 4.72 10.37 17.66
CA THR A 404 3.79 9.32 17.24
C THR A 404 4.52 7.99 17.13
N GLU A 405 3.80 6.87 17.26
CA GLU A 405 4.38 5.54 17.00
C GLU A 405 4.63 5.25 15.50
N TYR A 406 4.08 6.07 14.61
CA TYR A 406 4.15 5.89 13.16
C TYR A 406 5.28 6.69 12.52
N GLY A 407 5.65 6.30 11.29
CA GLY A 407 6.68 6.98 10.52
C GLY A 407 6.66 6.57 9.04
N LEU A 408 5.47 6.65 8.37
CA LEU A 408 5.35 6.26 6.96
C LEU A 408 5.74 7.41 6.03
N ALA A 409 4.97 8.50 6.04
CA ALA A 409 5.20 9.67 5.19
C ALA A 409 5.13 10.97 6.00
N SER A 410 5.70 12.04 5.47
CA SER A 410 5.59 13.40 5.97
C SER A 410 5.57 14.40 4.81
N TYR A 411 4.96 15.55 5.04
CA TYR A 411 4.81 16.61 4.06
C TYR A 411 5.24 17.95 4.68
N ILE A 412 6.11 18.70 4.00
CA ILE A 412 6.66 19.97 4.50
C ILE A 412 6.37 21.07 3.47
N TRP A 413 5.76 22.15 3.91
CA TRP A 413 5.43 23.32 3.11
C TRP A 413 6.15 24.56 3.65
N THR A 414 7.17 25.03 2.94
CA THR A 414 7.98 26.19 3.25
C THR A 414 8.74 26.66 2.01
N GLN A 415 9.03 27.95 1.89
CA GLN A 415 9.91 28.50 0.84
C GLN A 415 11.38 28.57 1.29
N ASP A 416 11.67 28.38 2.59
CA ASP A 416 13.03 28.31 3.11
C ASP A 416 13.65 26.93 2.86
N ILE A 417 14.56 26.87 1.89
CA ILE A 417 15.25 25.62 1.52
C ILE A 417 16.07 25.03 2.68
N GLY A 418 16.67 25.88 3.52
CA GLY A 418 17.44 25.45 4.69
C GLY A 418 16.54 24.75 5.72
N LYS A 419 15.40 25.37 6.03
CA LYS A 419 14.36 24.80 6.92
C LYS A 419 13.85 23.47 6.37
N ALA A 420 13.51 23.43 5.08
CA ALA A 420 13.05 22.21 4.42
C ALA A 420 14.02 21.03 4.60
N HIS A 421 15.32 21.26 4.40
CA HIS A 421 16.34 20.22 4.55
C HIS A 421 16.58 19.83 6.02
N ARG A 422 16.61 20.78 6.97
CA ARG A 422 16.75 20.46 8.39
C ARG A 422 15.60 19.61 8.89
N LEU A 423 14.35 19.95 8.52
CA LEU A 423 13.17 19.18 8.87
C LEU A 423 13.17 17.80 8.20
N ALA A 424 13.50 17.72 6.91
CA ALA A 424 13.60 16.44 6.21
C ALA A 424 14.62 15.49 6.82
N TYR A 425 15.74 16.05 7.34
CA TYR A 425 16.74 15.26 8.06
C TYR A 425 16.28 14.81 9.45
N GLY A 426 15.50 15.65 10.15
CA GLY A 426 15.07 15.40 11.53
C GLY A 426 13.78 14.59 11.66
N ILE A 427 12.94 14.53 10.62
CA ILE A 427 11.66 13.81 10.67
C ILE A 427 11.88 12.29 10.58
N GLU A 428 11.28 11.58 11.53
CA GLU A 428 11.30 10.11 11.62
C GLU A 428 10.21 9.48 10.72
N ALA A 429 10.35 9.63 9.41
CA ALA A 429 9.47 9.03 8.41
C ALA A 429 10.29 8.41 7.28
N GLY A 430 9.76 7.35 6.68
CA GLY A 430 10.42 6.71 5.54
C GLY A 430 10.36 7.51 4.25
N MET A 431 9.41 8.45 4.16
CA MET A 431 9.22 9.32 2.98
C MET A 431 8.95 10.76 3.42
N VAL A 432 9.65 11.71 2.81
CA VAL A 432 9.47 13.15 3.04
C VAL A 432 9.18 13.84 1.71
N PHE A 433 8.08 14.57 1.64
CA PHE A 433 7.68 15.35 0.48
C PHE A 433 7.75 16.84 0.82
N ILE A 434 8.50 17.60 0.05
CA ILE A 434 8.67 19.05 0.25
C ILE A 434 7.91 19.80 -0.85
N ASN A 435 7.03 20.71 -0.49
CA ASN A 435 6.17 21.50 -1.39
C ASN A 435 5.42 20.65 -2.43
N SER A 436 5.05 19.44 -2.01
CA SER A 436 4.42 18.44 -2.86
C SER A 436 3.49 17.57 -2.05
N GLN A 437 2.52 17.01 -2.71
CA GLN A 437 1.76 15.87 -2.25
C GLN A 437 2.50 14.57 -2.64
N ASN A 438 2.07 13.43 -2.14
CA ASN A 438 2.62 12.10 -2.40
C ASN A 438 2.75 11.79 -3.91
N VAL A 439 3.64 12.51 -4.59
CA VAL A 439 4.00 12.24 -5.99
C VAL A 439 5.09 11.17 -5.99
N ARG A 440 4.82 10.06 -6.66
CA ARG A 440 5.68 8.88 -6.63
C ARG A 440 6.31 8.57 -7.97
N ASP A 441 7.62 8.37 -7.92
CA ASP A 441 8.38 7.68 -8.95
C ASP A 441 8.63 6.23 -8.48
N LEU A 442 8.44 5.24 -9.36
CA LEU A 442 8.62 3.82 -9.01
C LEU A 442 10.07 3.44 -8.66
N ARG A 443 11.03 4.29 -8.98
CA ARG A 443 12.45 4.13 -8.61
C ARG A 443 12.71 4.44 -7.13
N GLN A 444 11.85 5.26 -6.51
CA GLN A 444 12.03 5.71 -5.13
C GLN A 444 11.68 4.59 -4.13
N PRO A 445 12.39 4.52 -2.99
CA PRO A 445 11.99 3.61 -1.92
C PRO A 445 10.65 4.05 -1.33
N PHE A 446 9.75 3.10 -1.16
CA PHE A 446 8.52 3.27 -0.41
C PHE A 446 8.56 2.39 0.82
N GLY A 447 8.16 2.92 1.97
CA GLY A 447 8.07 2.19 3.21
C GLY A 447 8.29 3.08 4.42
N GLY A 448 7.85 2.59 5.57
CA GLY A 448 7.88 3.31 6.83
C GLY A 448 9.04 2.93 7.75
N VAL A 449 9.14 3.67 8.83
CA VAL A 449 9.96 3.37 10.01
C VAL A 449 9.04 3.23 11.23
N LYS A 450 9.57 2.89 12.39
CA LYS A 450 8.79 2.73 13.63
C LYS A 450 7.64 1.72 13.44
N GLY A 451 6.43 2.06 13.87
CA GLY A 451 5.22 1.23 13.73
C GLY A 451 4.65 1.14 12.32
N SER A 452 5.18 1.90 11.36
CA SER A 452 4.72 1.91 9.97
C SER A 452 5.35 0.84 9.09
N GLY A 453 6.31 0.08 9.58
CA GLY A 453 6.77 -1.11 8.87
C GLY A 453 8.28 -1.29 8.79
N THR A 454 8.68 -2.26 7.98
CA THR A 454 10.08 -2.63 7.70
C THR A 454 10.23 -3.12 6.27
N GLY A 455 11.43 -3.01 5.73
CA GLY A 455 11.70 -3.21 4.29
C GLY A 455 11.37 -1.96 3.48
N ARG A 456 11.68 -2.03 2.19
CA ARG A 456 11.31 -0.98 1.22
C ARG A 456 10.85 -1.62 -0.07
N GLU A 457 9.81 -1.04 -0.66
CA GLU A 457 9.30 -1.42 -1.97
C GLU A 457 9.61 -0.30 -3.00
N GLY A 458 9.75 -0.66 -4.26
CA GLY A 458 10.09 0.27 -5.35
C GLY A 458 11.52 0.12 -5.85
N GLY A 459 11.69 0.21 -7.18
CA GLY A 459 12.98 0.14 -7.85
C GLY A 459 13.85 -1.03 -7.38
N GLN A 460 15.14 -0.73 -7.21
CA GLN A 460 16.12 -1.70 -6.71
C GLN A 460 15.91 -2.10 -5.24
N TYR A 461 15.17 -1.31 -4.46
CA TYR A 461 14.90 -1.63 -3.05
C TYR A 461 14.03 -2.87 -2.89
N SER A 462 13.22 -3.21 -3.91
CA SER A 462 12.47 -4.47 -3.95
C SER A 462 13.39 -5.71 -3.96
N PHE A 463 14.68 -5.57 -4.29
CA PHE A 463 15.65 -6.67 -4.29
C PHE A 463 15.94 -7.16 -2.87
N GLU A 464 15.85 -6.30 -1.86
CA GLU A 464 16.06 -6.68 -0.46
C GLU A 464 15.05 -7.74 -0.01
N VAL A 465 13.84 -7.70 -0.57
CA VAL A 465 12.75 -8.62 -0.24
C VAL A 465 12.73 -9.82 -1.16
N PHE A 466 12.80 -9.58 -2.48
CA PHE A 466 12.54 -10.61 -3.49
C PHE A 466 13.80 -11.23 -4.09
N ALA A 467 14.99 -10.87 -3.60
CA ALA A 467 16.23 -11.52 -4.01
C ALA A 467 17.14 -11.86 -2.83
N GLU A 468 17.94 -12.92 -2.99
CA GLU A 468 19.06 -13.23 -2.14
C GLU A 468 20.35 -12.71 -2.77
N ILE A 469 21.12 -11.94 -2.02
CA ILE A 469 22.45 -11.54 -2.45
C ILE A 469 23.47 -12.59 -2.01
N LYS A 470 24.24 -13.11 -2.97
CA LYS A 470 25.29 -14.09 -2.72
C LYS A 470 26.66 -13.48 -3.06
N ASN A 471 27.59 -13.57 -2.13
CA ASN A 471 29.00 -13.28 -2.43
C ASN A 471 29.67 -14.52 -2.98
N VAL A 472 30.40 -14.36 -4.08
CA VAL A 472 31.29 -15.37 -4.67
C VAL A 472 32.71 -14.85 -4.57
N CYS A 473 33.59 -15.65 -3.97
CA CYS A 473 35.00 -15.34 -3.80
C CYS A 473 35.83 -16.31 -4.64
N ILE A 474 36.65 -15.78 -5.53
CA ILE A 474 37.52 -16.57 -6.42
C ILE A 474 38.99 -16.27 -6.07
N SER A 475 39.76 -17.29 -5.78
CA SER A 475 41.20 -17.18 -5.75
C SER A 475 41.77 -17.19 -7.17
N MET A 476 42.50 -16.15 -7.54
CA MET A 476 43.16 -16.02 -8.85
C MET A 476 44.64 -16.42 -8.79
N GLY A 477 45.11 -16.75 -7.63
CA GLY A 477 46.52 -17.14 -7.40
C GLY A 477 46.67 -18.04 -6.16
N SER A 478 47.83 -18.10 -5.61
CA SER A 478 48.13 -18.85 -4.40
C SER A 478 48.09 -17.91 -3.19
N HIS A 479 46.94 -17.76 -2.53
CA HIS A 479 46.89 -17.13 -1.23
C HIS A 479 47.29 -18.12 -0.14
N HIS A 480 47.82 -17.62 0.97
CA HIS A 480 48.25 -18.47 2.08
C HIS A 480 47.07 -19.16 2.76
N ILE A 481 47.06 -20.48 2.73
CA ILE A 481 46.14 -21.29 3.52
C ILE A 481 46.93 -21.92 4.66
N PRO A 482 46.60 -21.66 5.95
CA PRO A 482 47.29 -22.25 7.07
C PRO A 482 47.24 -23.79 7.02
N ARG A 483 48.39 -24.42 7.16
CA ARG A 483 48.49 -25.88 7.21
C ARG A 483 48.29 -26.35 8.64
N TRP A 484 47.27 -27.14 8.90
CA TRP A 484 46.93 -27.67 10.21
C TRP A 484 47.31 -29.17 10.27
N GLY A 485 47.86 -29.60 11.43
CA GLY A 485 48.19 -31.00 11.64
C GLY A 485 49.45 -31.50 10.94
N VAL A 486 50.36 -30.59 10.55
CA VAL A 486 51.68 -30.88 9.96
C VAL A 486 52.78 -30.30 10.77
#